data_bc267ec87fd05f53182112636683e7a6
#
_entry.id   bc267ec87fd05f53182112636683e7a6
#
_cell.length_a   1.000
_cell.length_b   1.000
_cell.length_c   1.000
_cell.angle_alpha   90.00
_cell.angle_beta   90.00
_cell.angle_gamma   90.00
#
_symmetry.space_group_name_H-M   'P 1'
#
loop_
_entity.id
_entity.type
_entity.pdbx_description
1 polymer ?
#
loop_
_entity_poly.entity_id
_entity_poly.type
_entity_poly.pdbx_seq_one_letter_code
_entity_poly.pdbx_strand_id
1 'polypeptide(L)'
;MSDTKHVKEIDVLSLLKKVASRKKEMIIFVSVFFVIGVIVALEQQKRYTSYVVLAPEATSMGMSQNLSDIAGAIGMDIGGGKSSVDAIYPDIYPDVFASTDFVVKLFDIPVKVKGQKKTYYNHILQDTKIPFWDYPKLWLIKMFGKKDTIPSTNVVNPYCLTKIQSEVCEAIVGSIGCQINKGTNVITISVTDTDARVAACMADSVKTRLQNYITLYRTKKARQDLAYSQQINAEAKAAYEKSRQKYASFADANSEVVLMSYQSKLEDLENDMQLKFNNYSQTAQQVQKAQAKIQENTPAFTVIQNATVPLKSSSMPRTLMVIIFVFVGVIADALWVLVLSQAFGKKK
;
A
#
# COMPACT_ATOMS: atom_id res chain seq x y z
N MET A 1 30.69 -0.25 -58.15
CA MET A 1 29.66 0.80 -58.22
C MET A 1 29.06 0.92 -56.82
N SER A 2 29.58 1.85 -56.03
CA SER A 2 29.12 2.08 -54.66
C SER A 2 28.14 3.24 -54.69
N ASP A 3 26.89 2.90 -54.42
CA ASP A 3 25.80 3.88 -54.26
C ASP A 3 25.98 4.62 -52.90
N THR A 4 26.67 5.76 -52.94
CA THR A 4 26.72 6.67 -51.81
C THR A 4 25.38 7.36 -51.69
N LYS A 5 24.48 6.86 -50.79
CA LYS A 5 23.30 7.59 -50.35
C LYS A 5 23.79 8.94 -49.77
N HIS A 6 23.54 10.01 -50.50
CA HIS A 6 23.66 11.38 -49.98
C HIS A 6 22.74 11.53 -48.76
N VAL A 7 23.32 11.43 -47.59
CA VAL A 7 22.68 11.88 -46.35
C VAL A 7 22.58 13.41 -46.48
N LYS A 8 21.41 13.93 -46.71
CA LYS A 8 21.13 15.37 -46.69
C LYS A 8 21.41 15.88 -45.29
N GLU A 9 22.56 16.49 -45.08
CA GLU A 9 22.83 17.21 -43.85
C GLU A 9 21.79 18.33 -43.69
N ILE A 10 20.99 18.26 -42.62
CA ILE A 10 20.01 19.29 -42.29
C ILE A 10 20.78 20.41 -41.59
N ASP A 11 21.09 21.46 -42.30
CA ASP A 11 21.69 22.65 -41.73
C ASP A 11 20.69 23.42 -40.87
N VAL A 12 20.81 23.20 -39.54
CA VAL A 12 19.93 23.78 -38.51
C VAL A 12 19.94 25.31 -38.55
N LEU A 13 21.05 25.93 -38.89
CA LEU A 13 21.21 27.38 -39.01
C LEU A 13 20.41 27.94 -40.19
N SER A 14 20.39 27.26 -41.32
CA SER A 14 19.61 27.67 -42.51
C SER A 14 18.13 27.51 -42.26
N LEU A 15 17.71 26.53 -41.45
CA LEU A 15 16.32 26.34 -41.01
C LEU A 15 15.86 27.45 -40.08
N LEU A 16 16.63 27.79 -39.07
CA LEU A 16 16.33 28.88 -38.16
C LEU A 16 16.15 30.22 -38.92
N LYS A 17 16.99 30.51 -39.93
CA LYS A 17 16.81 31.69 -40.80
C LYS A 17 15.54 31.62 -41.63
N LYS A 18 15.15 30.44 -42.16
CA LYS A 18 13.91 30.26 -42.93
C LYS A 18 12.65 30.44 -42.05
N VAL A 19 12.67 29.87 -40.83
CA VAL A 19 11.59 30.06 -39.84
C VAL A 19 11.49 31.55 -39.46
N ALA A 20 12.61 32.19 -39.15
CA ALA A 20 12.64 33.64 -38.81
C ALA A 20 12.20 34.53 -39.95
N SER A 21 12.31 34.15 -41.21
CA SER A 21 11.86 34.94 -42.38
C SER A 21 10.33 34.90 -42.56
N ARG A 22 9.62 33.86 -42.05
CA ARG A 22 8.17 33.68 -42.14
C ARG A 22 7.44 34.13 -40.85
N LYS A 23 7.74 35.28 -40.33
CA LYS A 23 7.22 35.81 -39.06
C LYS A 23 5.69 35.71 -38.91
N LYS A 24 4.93 35.88 -40.00
CA LYS A 24 3.47 35.80 -39.95
C LYS A 24 2.97 34.38 -39.62
N GLU A 25 3.53 33.35 -40.25
CA GLU A 25 3.17 31.95 -39.98
C GLU A 25 3.55 31.57 -38.55
N MET A 26 4.74 31.94 -38.10
CA MET A 26 5.22 31.68 -36.73
C MET A 26 4.29 32.32 -35.69
N ILE A 27 3.88 33.59 -35.89
CA ILE A 27 2.94 34.26 -34.96
C ILE A 27 1.60 33.54 -34.91
N ILE A 28 1.08 33.06 -36.04
CA ILE A 28 -0.18 32.32 -36.09
C ILE A 28 -0.07 31.02 -35.29
N PHE A 29 0.97 30.22 -35.52
CA PHE A 29 1.18 28.95 -34.79
C PHE A 29 1.34 29.20 -33.28
N VAL A 30 2.20 30.10 -32.90
CA VAL A 30 2.41 30.47 -31.49
C VAL A 30 1.12 31.00 -30.85
N SER A 31 0.33 31.82 -31.54
CA SER A 31 -0.95 32.29 -31.00
C SER A 31 -1.97 31.18 -30.82
N VAL A 32 -2.08 30.24 -31.76
CA VAL A 32 -2.99 29.10 -31.64
C VAL A 32 -2.59 28.21 -30.47
N PHE A 33 -1.31 27.86 -30.38
CA PHE A 33 -0.83 27.03 -29.27
C PHE A 33 -0.87 27.75 -27.91
N PHE A 34 -0.69 29.07 -27.89
CA PHE A 34 -0.89 29.88 -26.69
C PHE A 34 -2.34 29.79 -26.20
N VAL A 35 -3.33 30.01 -27.11
CA VAL A 35 -4.75 29.89 -26.75
C VAL A 35 -5.10 28.50 -26.25
N ILE A 36 -4.62 27.43 -26.92
CA ILE A 36 -4.79 26.04 -26.47
C ILE A 36 -4.15 25.85 -25.10
N GLY A 37 -2.92 26.35 -24.90
CA GLY A 37 -2.21 26.25 -23.63
C GLY A 37 -2.95 26.96 -22.48
N VAL A 38 -3.55 28.12 -22.72
CA VAL A 38 -4.36 28.87 -21.75
C VAL A 38 -5.62 28.05 -21.38
N ILE A 39 -6.33 27.50 -22.37
CA ILE A 39 -7.53 26.70 -22.15
C ILE A 39 -7.19 25.47 -21.26
N VAL A 40 -6.13 24.72 -21.62
CA VAL A 40 -5.68 23.56 -20.87
C VAL A 40 -5.22 23.93 -19.45
N ALA A 41 -4.47 25.04 -19.30
CA ALA A 41 -4.00 25.52 -18.01
C ALA A 41 -5.13 25.99 -17.07
N LEU A 42 -6.22 26.54 -17.59
CA LEU A 42 -7.39 26.96 -16.82
C LEU A 42 -8.21 25.75 -16.33
N GLU A 43 -8.29 24.69 -17.15
CA GLU A 43 -9.03 23.47 -16.82
C GLU A 43 -8.31 22.62 -15.76
N GLN A 44 -6.99 22.74 -15.67
CA GLN A 44 -6.22 21.94 -14.73
C GLN A 44 -6.58 22.26 -13.28
N GLN A 45 -7.02 21.24 -12.55
CA GLN A 45 -7.29 21.32 -11.12
C GLN A 45 -5.98 21.38 -10.32
N LYS A 46 -5.97 22.21 -9.28
CA LYS A 46 -4.90 22.18 -8.29
C LYS A 46 -4.94 20.84 -7.54
N ARG A 47 -3.79 20.23 -7.38
CA ARG A 47 -3.62 19.01 -6.57
C ARG A 47 -2.67 19.29 -5.44
N TYR A 48 -2.92 18.67 -4.30
CA TYR A 48 -2.14 18.79 -3.08
C TYR A 48 -1.68 17.42 -2.65
N THR A 49 -0.40 17.29 -2.34
CA THR A 49 0.18 16.01 -1.91
C THR A 49 0.62 16.11 -0.46
N SER A 50 0.10 15.23 0.38
CA SER A 50 0.54 15.04 1.76
C SER A 50 1.39 13.79 1.88
N TYR A 51 2.37 13.81 2.79
CA TYR A 51 3.34 12.73 2.96
C TYR A 51 3.30 12.22 4.40
N VAL A 52 3.46 10.90 4.54
CA VAL A 52 3.75 10.22 5.80
C VAL A 52 5.03 9.43 5.63
N VAL A 53 5.93 9.51 6.59
CA VAL A 53 7.21 8.80 6.57
C VAL A 53 7.25 7.80 7.70
N LEU A 54 7.54 6.54 7.35
CA LEU A 54 7.55 5.40 8.26
C LEU A 54 8.92 4.72 8.24
N ALA A 55 9.41 4.35 9.42
CA ALA A 55 10.53 3.43 9.54
C ALA A 55 10.00 2.04 9.88
N PRO A 56 10.33 0.99 9.12
CA PRO A 56 10.03 -0.37 9.56
C PRO A 56 10.81 -0.64 10.85
N GLU A 57 10.18 -1.28 11.81
CA GLU A 57 10.94 -1.79 12.95
C GLU A 57 11.88 -2.87 12.41
N ALA A 58 13.17 -2.60 12.54
CA ALA A 58 14.20 -3.58 12.29
C ALA A 58 14.05 -4.69 13.34
N THR A 59 13.24 -5.70 13.06
CA THR A 59 13.55 -7.00 13.63
C THR A 59 15.01 -7.25 13.27
N SER A 60 15.83 -7.51 14.28
CA SER A 60 17.29 -7.60 14.27
C SER A 60 17.88 -8.60 13.24
N MET A 61 17.46 -8.46 11.98
CA MET A 61 17.86 -9.31 10.86
C MET A 61 19.31 -9.08 10.41
N GLY A 62 19.85 -7.89 10.65
CA GLY A 62 21.21 -7.56 10.22
C GLY A 62 22.31 -8.05 11.16
N MET A 63 22.02 -8.25 12.45
CA MET A 63 23.01 -8.72 13.42
C MET A 63 22.97 -10.23 13.66
N SER A 64 21.82 -10.88 13.45
CA SER A 64 21.69 -12.31 13.68
C SER A 64 22.26 -13.17 12.52
N GLN A 65 22.24 -12.71 11.28
CA GLN A 65 22.84 -13.48 10.18
C GLN A 65 24.36 -13.58 10.32
N ASN A 66 25.04 -12.48 10.61
CA ASN A 66 26.48 -12.53 10.83
C ASN A 66 26.85 -13.29 12.10
N LEU A 67 26.01 -13.24 13.16
CA LEU A 67 26.24 -14.01 14.38
C LEU A 67 25.89 -15.50 14.22
N SER A 68 24.85 -15.85 13.47
CA SER A 68 24.50 -17.24 13.18
C SER A 68 25.49 -17.90 12.24
N ASP A 69 26.06 -17.14 11.26
CA ASP A 69 27.12 -17.64 10.39
C ASP A 69 28.45 -17.86 11.16
N ILE A 70 28.75 -16.98 12.12
CA ILE A 70 29.91 -17.15 13.03
C ILE A 70 29.68 -18.28 14.01
N ALA A 71 28.46 -18.41 14.58
CA ALA A 71 28.11 -19.45 15.51
C ALA A 71 28.07 -20.83 14.82
N GLY A 72 27.57 -20.90 13.57
CA GLY A 72 27.64 -22.08 12.73
C GLY A 72 29.07 -22.51 12.38
N ALA A 73 29.97 -21.55 12.16
CA ALA A 73 31.39 -21.80 11.92
C ALA A 73 32.15 -22.31 13.16
N ILE A 74 31.65 -22.01 14.38
CA ILE A 74 32.24 -22.46 15.66
C ILE A 74 31.53 -23.73 16.20
N GLY A 75 30.54 -24.27 15.45
CA GLY A 75 29.81 -25.49 15.85
C GLY A 75 28.89 -25.31 17.06
N MET A 76 28.62 -24.08 17.47
CA MET A 76 27.61 -23.77 18.49
C MET A 76 26.25 -23.60 17.84
N ASP A 77 25.41 -24.62 17.96
CA ASP A 77 23.97 -24.53 17.67
C ASP A 77 23.31 -23.66 18.76
N ILE A 78 23.52 -22.32 18.64
CA ILE A 78 22.75 -21.35 19.42
C ILE A 78 21.38 -21.38 18.74
N GLY A 79 20.51 -22.25 19.22
CA GLY A 79 19.12 -22.49 18.84
C GLY A 79 18.58 -21.49 17.81
N GLY A 80 19.03 -21.61 16.58
CA GLY A 80 18.66 -20.76 15.49
C GLY A 80 17.20 -20.99 15.19
N GLY A 81 16.35 -20.27 15.94
CA GLY A 81 15.02 -20.03 15.47
C GLY A 81 15.20 -19.47 14.07
N LYS A 82 14.87 -20.27 13.04
CA LYS A 82 14.70 -19.79 11.68
C LYS A 82 13.93 -18.50 11.83
N SER A 83 14.61 -17.35 11.61
CA SER A 83 13.95 -16.07 11.53
C SER A 83 12.78 -16.30 10.60
N SER A 84 11.59 -16.32 11.16
CA SER A 84 10.40 -16.66 10.41
C SER A 84 10.35 -15.68 9.23
N VAL A 85 10.35 -16.23 8.03
CA VAL A 85 10.20 -15.53 6.75
C VAL A 85 8.80 -14.87 6.65
N ASP A 86 8.19 -14.59 7.78
CA ASP A 86 6.86 -13.96 7.94
C ASP A 86 6.93 -12.42 7.91
N ALA A 87 8.10 -11.83 7.67
CA ALA A 87 8.19 -10.39 7.47
C ALA A 87 7.69 -10.06 6.06
N ILE A 88 6.54 -9.40 5.96
CA ILE A 88 6.19 -8.72 4.72
C ILE A 88 7.28 -7.69 4.49
N TYR A 89 8.11 -7.92 3.47
CA TYR A 89 9.12 -6.96 3.05
C TYR A 89 8.41 -5.67 2.63
N PRO A 90 8.97 -4.50 2.94
CA PRO A 90 8.40 -3.22 2.50
C PRO A 90 8.12 -3.16 0.99
N ASP A 91 8.88 -3.87 0.18
CA ASP A 91 8.72 -3.94 -1.29
C ASP A 91 7.31 -4.40 -1.74
N ILE A 92 6.56 -5.09 -0.88
CA ILE A 92 5.18 -5.53 -1.16
C ILE A 92 4.14 -4.43 -0.90
N TYR A 93 4.49 -3.35 -0.19
CA TYR A 93 3.51 -2.32 0.18
C TYR A 93 2.82 -1.64 -1.01
N PRO A 94 3.51 -1.34 -2.13
CA PRO A 94 2.84 -0.84 -3.33
C PRO A 94 1.74 -1.80 -3.83
N ASP A 95 1.98 -3.12 -3.79
CA ASP A 95 1.00 -4.13 -4.21
C ASP A 95 -0.19 -4.21 -3.23
N VAL A 96 0.07 -4.01 -1.94
CA VAL A 96 -1.01 -3.91 -0.94
C VAL A 96 -1.91 -2.70 -1.25
N PHE A 97 -1.34 -1.53 -1.57
CA PHE A 97 -2.13 -0.35 -1.95
C PHE A 97 -2.89 -0.52 -3.25
N ALA A 98 -2.40 -1.34 -4.18
CA ALA A 98 -3.09 -1.66 -5.43
C ALA A 98 -4.19 -2.73 -5.25
N SER A 99 -4.23 -3.42 -4.10
CA SER A 99 -5.21 -4.48 -3.87
C SER A 99 -6.62 -3.92 -3.68
N THR A 100 -7.60 -4.52 -4.35
CA THR A 100 -9.01 -4.12 -4.29
C THR A 100 -9.56 -4.15 -2.85
N ASP A 101 -9.19 -5.17 -2.06
CA ASP A 101 -9.64 -5.31 -0.66
C ASP A 101 -9.16 -4.15 0.22
N PHE A 102 -7.94 -3.67 -0.02
CA PHE A 102 -7.41 -2.50 0.69
C PHE A 102 -8.13 -1.22 0.29
N VAL A 103 -8.30 -0.99 -1.02
CA VAL A 103 -8.88 0.24 -1.57
C VAL A 103 -10.35 0.38 -1.20
N VAL A 104 -11.15 -0.69 -1.26
CA VAL A 104 -12.57 -0.67 -0.88
C VAL A 104 -12.74 -0.25 0.59
N LYS A 105 -11.82 -0.63 1.46
CA LYS A 105 -11.84 -0.20 2.88
C LYS A 105 -11.55 1.30 3.07
N LEU A 106 -11.04 2.00 2.05
CA LEU A 106 -10.86 3.45 2.08
C LEU A 106 -12.11 4.21 1.68
N PHE A 107 -13.10 3.56 1.04
CA PHE A 107 -14.34 4.20 0.57
C PHE A 107 -15.13 4.88 1.68
N ASP A 108 -15.23 4.23 2.83
CA ASP A 108 -16.06 4.68 3.95
C ASP A 108 -15.38 5.73 4.85
N ILE A 109 -14.14 6.12 4.53
CA ILE A 109 -13.42 7.10 5.34
C ILE A 109 -14.14 8.45 5.26
N PRO A 110 -14.55 9.03 6.41
CA PRO A 110 -15.21 10.32 6.43
C PRO A 110 -14.20 11.44 6.18
N VAL A 111 -14.41 12.20 5.13
CA VAL A 111 -13.61 13.38 4.77
C VAL A 111 -14.45 14.66 4.87
N LYS A 112 -13.79 15.77 5.20
CA LYS A 112 -14.44 17.11 5.24
C LYS A 112 -14.01 17.91 4.03
N VAL A 113 -14.91 18.12 3.09
CA VAL A 113 -14.71 18.94 1.90
C VAL A 113 -15.56 20.19 2.00
N LYS A 114 -14.94 21.37 1.96
CA LYS A 114 -15.65 22.67 2.04
C LYS A 114 -16.67 22.79 3.20
N GLY A 115 -16.36 22.14 4.35
CA GLY A 115 -17.22 22.15 5.53
C GLY A 115 -18.27 21.04 5.58
N GLN A 116 -18.50 20.29 4.52
CA GLN A 116 -19.41 19.16 4.48
C GLN A 116 -18.68 17.84 4.77
N LYS A 117 -19.29 16.96 5.58
CA LYS A 117 -18.80 15.61 5.80
C LYS A 117 -19.33 14.70 4.69
N LYS A 118 -18.43 14.04 3.96
CA LYS A 118 -18.74 13.05 2.92
C LYS A 118 -17.87 11.82 3.12
N THR A 119 -18.23 10.68 2.54
CA THR A 119 -17.32 9.55 2.40
C THR A 119 -16.30 9.85 1.31
N TYR A 120 -15.11 9.25 1.40
CA TYR A 120 -14.06 9.45 0.39
C TYR A 120 -14.52 8.99 -1.00
N TYR A 121 -15.29 7.91 -1.07
CA TYR A 121 -15.95 7.45 -2.30
C TYR A 121 -16.79 8.56 -2.95
N ASN A 122 -17.66 9.21 -2.19
CA ASN A 122 -18.52 10.29 -2.70
C ASN A 122 -17.71 11.54 -3.08
N HIS A 123 -16.60 11.80 -2.37
CA HIS A 123 -15.71 12.90 -2.72
C HIS A 123 -15.06 12.67 -4.10
N ILE A 124 -14.48 11.50 -4.34
CA ILE A 124 -13.87 11.16 -5.64
C ILE A 124 -14.92 11.22 -6.75
N LEU A 125 -16.12 10.68 -6.52
CA LEU A 125 -17.18 10.62 -7.53
C LEU A 125 -17.74 12.01 -7.91
N GLN A 126 -17.88 12.93 -6.95
CA GLN A 126 -18.59 14.20 -7.13
C GLN A 126 -17.66 15.39 -7.35
N ASP A 127 -16.50 15.43 -6.69
CA ASP A 127 -15.64 16.61 -6.65
C ASP A 127 -14.44 16.53 -7.62
N THR A 128 -14.19 15.34 -8.24
CA THR A 128 -13.18 15.21 -9.30
C THR A 128 -13.78 15.64 -10.64
N LYS A 129 -13.32 16.80 -11.15
CA LYS A 129 -13.74 17.28 -12.47
C LYS A 129 -13.10 16.44 -13.55
N ILE A 130 -13.89 16.07 -14.53
CA ILE A 130 -13.43 15.37 -15.73
C ILE A 130 -12.90 16.43 -16.70
N PRO A 131 -11.66 16.27 -17.23
CA PRO A 131 -11.12 17.20 -18.21
C PRO A 131 -11.99 17.31 -19.46
N PHE A 132 -12.06 18.52 -20.09
CA PHE A 132 -12.93 18.75 -21.23
C PHE A 132 -12.61 17.85 -22.46
N TRP A 133 -11.37 17.40 -22.59
CA TRP A 133 -10.98 16.47 -23.68
C TRP A 133 -11.55 15.06 -23.51
N ASP A 134 -12.04 14.70 -22.34
CA ASP A 134 -12.76 13.45 -22.10
C ASP A 134 -14.28 13.58 -22.33
N TYR A 135 -14.82 14.80 -22.47
CA TYR A 135 -16.24 15.01 -22.81
C TYR A 135 -16.69 14.33 -24.13
N PRO A 136 -15.92 14.37 -25.22
CA PRO A 136 -16.29 13.65 -26.44
C PRO A 136 -16.39 12.15 -26.21
N LYS A 137 -15.51 11.59 -25.42
CA LYS A 137 -15.48 10.16 -25.03
C LYS A 137 -16.69 9.79 -24.17
N LEU A 138 -17.00 10.63 -23.19
CA LEU A 138 -18.17 10.48 -22.33
C LEU A 138 -19.48 10.67 -23.10
N TRP A 139 -19.53 11.59 -24.06
CA TRP A 139 -20.68 11.78 -24.93
C TRP A 139 -20.94 10.54 -25.80
N LEU A 140 -19.89 9.94 -26.36
CA LEU A 140 -20.00 8.68 -27.09
C LEU A 140 -20.44 7.52 -26.19
N ILE A 141 -19.89 7.42 -24.97
CA ILE A 141 -20.28 6.40 -23.98
C ILE A 141 -21.74 6.61 -23.54
N LYS A 142 -22.19 7.87 -23.35
CA LYS A 142 -23.58 8.19 -23.01
C LYS A 142 -24.57 7.85 -24.14
N MET A 143 -24.10 7.94 -25.40
CA MET A 143 -24.95 7.71 -26.57
C MET A 143 -25.07 6.20 -26.89
N PHE A 144 -24.03 5.41 -26.58
CA PHE A 144 -23.98 3.96 -26.89
C PHE A 144 -23.89 3.07 -25.64
N GLY A 145 -23.68 3.63 -24.45
CA GLY A 145 -23.53 2.89 -23.20
C GLY A 145 -24.87 2.62 -22.49
N LYS A 146 -25.04 1.42 -21.95
CA LYS A 146 -26.13 1.13 -21.00
C LYS A 146 -25.96 2.00 -19.76
N LYS A 147 -27.07 2.56 -19.26
CA LYS A 147 -27.12 3.28 -17.96
C LYS A 147 -26.76 2.30 -16.86
N ASP A 148 -25.53 2.39 -16.36
CA ASP A 148 -25.14 1.70 -15.14
C ASP A 148 -25.87 2.39 -13.98
N THR A 149 -26.81 1.67 -13.38
CA THR A 149 -27.55 2.13 -12.21
C THR A 149 -26.57 2.23 -11.05
N ILE A 150 -26.47 3.40 -10.42
CA ILE A 150 -25.70 3.59 -9.18
C ILE A 150 -26.32 2.66 -8.13
N PRO A 151 -25.62 1.63 -7.64
CA PRO A 151 -26.16 0.78 -6.60
C PRO A 151 -26.34 1.59 -5.34
N SER A 152 -27.58 1.63 -4.82
CA SER A 152 -27.91 2.29 -3.55
C SER A 152 -27.46 1.51 -2.31
N THR A 153 -26.79 0.39 -2.47
CA THR A 153 -26.32 -0.45 -1.36
C THR A 153 -24.99 0.06 -0.82
N ASN A 154 -24.98 0.45 0.45
CA ASN A 154 -23.79 0.88 1.20
C ASN A 154 -22.74 -0.23 1.41
N VAL A 155 -23.03 -1.47 1.03
CA VAL A 155 -22.10 -2.60 1.17
C VAL A 155 -21.44 -2.87 -0.17
N VAL A 156 -20.18 -2.49 -0.28
CA VAL A 156 -19.34 -2.76 -1.48
C VAL A 156 -18.76 -4.16 -1.33
N ASN A 157 -19.04 -5.03 -2.31
CA ASN A 157 -18.44 -6.36 -2.36
C ASN A 157 -17.12 -6.30 -3.15
N PRO A 158 -15.96 -6.54 -2.53
CA PRO A 158 -14.66 -6.49 -3.23
C PRO A 158 -14.53 -7.48 -4.39
N TYR A 159 -15.33 -8.57 -4.39
CA TYR A 159 -15.32 -9.58 -5.44
C TYR A 159 -16.15 -9.20 -6.68
N CYS A 160 -17.11 -8.27 -6.52
CA CYS A 160 -18.03 -7.87 -7.59
C CYS A 160 -18.23 -6.37 -7.58
N LEU A 161 -17.25 -5.63 -8.07
CA LEU A 161 -17.34 -4.18 -8.21
C LEU A 161 -18.19 -3.81 -9.43
N THR A 162 -18.99 -2.77 -9.28
CA THR A 162 -19.60 -2.12 -10.44
C THR A 162 -18.55 -1.33 -11.23
N LYS A 163 -18.85 -0.99 -12.47
CA LYS A 163 -17.93 -0.19 -13.31
C LYS A 163 -17.53 1.13 -12.63
N ILE A 164 -18.50 1.83 -12.04
CA ILE A 164 -18.25 3.09 -11.32
C ILE A 164 -17.35 2.86 -10.10
N GLN A 165 -17.58 1.78 -9.35
CA GLN A 165 -16.73 1.42 -8.21
C GLN A 165 -15.31 1.06 -8.65
N SER A 166 -15.14 0.38 -9.79
CA SER A 166 -13.84 0.08 -10.35
C SER A 166 -13.09 1.34 -10.78
N GLU A 167 -13.77 2.28 -11.45
CA GLU A 167 -13.19 3.57 -11.84
C GLU A 167 -12.75 4.39 -10.60
N VAL A 168 -13.55 4.38 -9.53
CA VAL A 168 -13.17 5.03 -8.26
C VAL A 168 -11.99 4.31 -7.60
N CYS A 169 -11.93 2.97 -7.64
CA CYS A 169 -10.77 2.22 -7.14
C CYS A 169 -9.49 2.63 -7.88
N GLU A 170 -9.52 2.67 -9.21
CA GLU A 170 -8.37 3.09 -10.02
C GLU A 170 -7.94 4.52 -9.72
N ALA A 171 -8.89 5.44 -9.55
CA ALA A 171 -8.60 6.82 -9.17
C ALA A 171 -7.92 6.90 -7.79
N ILE A 172 -8.36 6.11 -6.82
CA ILE A 172 -7.77 6.05 -5.48
C ILE A 172 -6.36 5.45 -5.53
N VAL A 173 -6.17 4.32 -6.24
CA VAL A 173 -4.84 3.73 -6.44
C VAL A 173 -3.88 4.73 -7.07
N GLY A 174 -4.32 5.44 -8.12
CA GLY A 174 -3.53 6.48 -8.78
C GLY A 174 -3.24 7.72 -7.91
N SER A 175 -4.00 7.92 -6.84
CA SER A 175 -3.78 9.01 -5.87
C SER A 175 -2.78 8.68 -4.78
N ILE A 176 -2.52 7.38 -4.54
CA ILE A 176 -1.61 6.89 -3.50
C ILE A 176 -0.26 6.54 -4.13
N GLY A 177 0.79 7.18 -3.67
CA GLY A 177 2.17 6.84 -4.02
C GLY A 177 2.88 6.17 -2.84
N CYS A 178 3.71 5.19 -3.11
CA CYS A 178 4.56 4.55 -2.13
C CYS A 178 6.00 4.50 -2.66
N GLN A 179 6.93 5.07 -1.92
CA GLN A 179 8.35 5.06 -2.26
C GLN A 179 9.14 4.46 -1.11
N ILE A 180 10.03 3.54 -1.41
CA ILE A 180 10.87 2.86 -0.44
C ILE A 180 12.31 3.22 -0.72
N ASN A 181 12.99 3.78 0.27
CA ASN A 181 14.41 4.05 0.19
C ASN A 181 15.19 2.75 0.46
N LYS A 182 15.79 2.17 -0.58
CA LYS A 182 16.52 0.89 -0.49
C LYS A 182 17.73 0.92 0.44
N GLY A 183 18.28 2.09 0.74
CA GLY A 183 19.41 2.21 1.67
C GLY A 183 19.03 2.25 3.13
N THR A 184 17.89 2.87 3.45
CA THR A 184 17.41 3.06 4.83
C THR A 184 16.15 2.28 5.17
N ASN A 185 15.55 1.61 4.18
CA ASN A 185 14.23 0.96 4.26
C ASN A 185 13.09 1.89 4.73
N VAL A 186 13.33 3.20 4.72
CA VAL A 186 12.30 4.20 5.05
C VAL A 186 11.24 4.21 3.95
N ILE A 187 9.98 4.18 4.38
CA ILE A 187 8.80 4.14 3.51
C ILE A 187 8.15 5.51 3.52
N THR A 188 8.01 6.11 2.35
CA THR A 188 7.27 7.36 2.17
C THR A 188 5.96 7.08 1.47
N ILE A 189 4.85 7.28 2.16
CA ILE A 189 3.50 7.21 1.60
C ILE A 189 3.08 8.63 1.23
N SER A 190 2.65 8.83 -0.01
CA SER A 190 2.10 10.10 -0.49
C SER A 190 0.66 9.91 -0.91
N VAL A 191 -0.19 10.88 -0.57
CA VAL A 191 -1.58 10.91 -1.06
C VAL A 191 -1.83 12.27 -1.70
N THR A 192 -2.32 12.23 -2.93
CA THR A 192 -2.60 13.41 -3.74
C THR A 192 -4.10 13.58 -3.94
N ASP A 193 -4.63 14.75 -3.55
CA ASP A 193 -6.05 15.08 -3.68
C ASP A 193 -6.25 16.52 -4.18
N THR A 194 -7.48 16.87 -4.56
CA THR A 194 -7.87 18.23 -4.96
C THR A 194 -8.02 19.18 -3.77
N ASP A 195 -8.25 18.63 -2.57
CA ASP A 195 -8.32 19.40 -1.30
C ASP A 195 -7.14 19.02 -0.39
N ALA A 196 -6.40 20.04 0.09
CA ALA A 196 -5.22 19.85 0.94
C ALA A 196 -5.54 19.15 2.26
N ARG A 197 -6.73 19.38 2.83
CA ARG A 197 -7.16 18.75 4.09
C ARG A 197 -7.54 17.28 3.87
N VAL A 198 -8.17 16.99 2.74
CA VAL A 198 -8.50 15.62 2.35
C VAL A 198 -7.20 14.83 2.10
N ALA A 199 -6.24 15.40 1.38
CA ALA A 199 -4.93 14.76 1.16
C ALA A 199 -4.25 14.37 2.48
N ALA A 200 -4.24 15.26 3.48
CA ALA A 200 -3.65 14.97 4.79
C ALA A 200 -4.45 13.92 5.58
N CYS A 201 -5.78 14.04 5.62
CA CYS A 201 -6.66 13.08 6.28
C CYS A 201 -6.53 11.68 5.68
N MET A 202 -6.47 11.59 4.34
CA MET A 202 -6.32 10.33 3.65
C MET A 202 -4.92 9.74 3.81
N ALA A 203 -3.85 10.55 3.82
CA ALA A 203 -2.49 10.06 4.08
C ALA A 203 -2.39 9.41 5.47
N ASP A 204 -2.99 10.03 6.49
CA ASP A 204 -3.05 9.45 7.85
C ASP A 204 -3.92 8.19 7.92
N SER A 205 -5.06 8.20 7.21
CA SER A 205 -5.96 7.04 7.13
C SER A 205 -5.33 5.86 6.41
N VAL A 206 -4.64 6.10 5.29
CA VAL A 206 -3.90 5.09 4.52
C VAL A 206 -2.79 4.48 5.38
N LYS A 207 -2.02 5.31 6.11
CA LYS A 207 -1.02 4.84 7.08
C LYS A 207 -1.64 3.90 8.11
N THR A 208 -2.73 4.33 8.75
CA THR A 208 -3.39 3.57 9.80
C THR A 208 -3.96 2.23 9.27
N ARG A 209 -4.57 2.26 8.09
CA ARG A 209 -5.07 1.05 7.44
C ARG A 209 -3.95 0.09 7.05
N LEU A 210 -2.84 0.61 6.53
CA LEU A 210 -1.65 -0.20 6.23
C LEU A 210 -1.12 -0.85 7.51
N GLN A 211 -0.97 -0.09 8.59
CA GLN A 211 -0.50 -0.60 9.87
C GLN A 211 -1.38 -1.76 10.36
N ASN A 212 -2.69 -1.57 10.35
CA ASN A 212 -3.63 -2.61 10.74
C ASN A 212 -3.55 -3.84 9.84
N TYR A 213 -3.45 -3.65 8.52
CA TYR A 213 -3.35 -4.73 7.55
C TYR A 213 -2.10 -5.59 7.79
N ILE A 214 -0.94 -4.93 7.91
CA ILE A 214 0.34 -5.60 8.15
C ILE A 214 0.38 -6.29 9.51
N THR A 215 -0.11 -5.61 10.56
CA THR A 215 -0.19 -6.20 11.91
C THR A 215 -1.08 -7.44 11.91
N LEU A 216 -2.25 -7.40 11.29
CA LEU A 216 -3.13 -8.55 11.17
C LEU A 216 -2.46 -9.71 10.42
N TYR A 217 -1.77 -9.41 9.32
CA TYR A 217 -1.06 -10.42 8.55
C TYR A 217 0.06 -11.06 9.38
N ARG A 218 0.94 -10.27 9.98
CA ARG A 218 2.07 -10.74 10.80
C ARG A 218 1.63 -11.52 12.03
N THR A 219 0.52 -11.11 12.65
CA THR A 219 0.02 -11.76 13.87
C THR A 219 -0.93 -12.92 13.59
N LYS A 220 -1.38 -13.12 12.34
CA LYS A 220 -2.37 -14.17 12.01
C LYS A 220 -1.92 -15.55 12.46
N LYS A 221 -0.71 -15.97 12.10
CA LYS A 221 -0.17 -17.27 12.49
C LYS A 221 0.06 -17.36 14.00
N ALA A 222 0.65 -16.32 14.60
CA ALA A 222 0.87 -16.28 16.04
C ALA A 222 -0.43 -16.37 16.85
N ARG A 223 -1.53 -15.79 16.34
CA ARG A 223 -2.88 -15.94 16.94
C ARG A 223 -3.43 -17.35 16.80
N GLN A 224 -3.20 -18.02 15.67
CA GLN A 224 -3.57 -19.42 15.50
C GLN A 224 -2.78 -20.33 16.44
N ASP A 225 -1.46 -20.12 16.56
CA ASP A 225 -0.60 -20.84 17.48
C ASP A 225 -1.03 -20.62 18.94
N LEU A 226 -1.44 -19.39 19.30
CA LEU A 226 -1.98 -19.09 20.63
C LEU A 226 -3.29 -19.86 20.89
N ALA A 227 -4.24 -19.84 19.94
CA ALA A 227 -5.50 -20.54 20.09
C ALA A 227 -5.27 -22.06 20.27
N TYR A 228 -4.36 -22.64 19.49
CA TYR A 228 -3.97 -24.04 19.63
C TYR A 228 -3.30 -24.34 20.98
N SER A 229 -2.37 -23.50 21.43
CA SER A 229 -1.71 -23.65 22.74
C SER A 229 -2.71 -23.53 23.89
N GLN A 230 -3.71 -22.63 23.79
CA GLN A 230 -4.78 -22.50 24.78
C GLN A 230 -5.65 -23.76 24.84
N GLN A 231 -5.99 -24.36 23.70
CA GLN A 231 -6.76 -25.61 23.66
C GLN A 231 -6.00 -26.74 24.34
N ILE A 232 -4.72 -26.97 23.98
CA ILE A 232 -3.89 -28.02 24.60
C ILE A 232 -3.76 -27.80 26.12
N ASN A 233 -3.57 -26.53 26.54
CA ASN A 233 -3.47 -26.22 27.98
C ASN A 233 -4.77 -26.51 28.72
N ALA A 234 -5.95 -26.22 28.09
CA ALA A 234 -7.24 -26.57 28.67
C ALA A 234 -7.45 -28.10 28.83
N GLU A 235 -7.04 -28.85 27.80
CA GLU A 235 -7.08 -30.34 27.86
C GLU A 235 -6.13 -30.90 28.93
N ALA A 236 -4.90 -30.37 29.02
CA ALA A 236 -3.94 -30.75 30.04
C ALA A 236 -4.40 -30.41 31.45
N LYS A 237 -5.04 -29.23 31.63
CA LYS A 237 -5.67 -28.80 32.88
C LYS A 237 -6.77 -29.75 33.31
N ALA A 238 -7.69 -30.09 32.42
CA ALA A 238 -8.77 -31.03 32.67
C ALA A 238 -8.24 -32.46 33.05
N ALA A 239 -7.19 -32.90 32.37
CA ALA A 239 -6.52 -34.18 32.68
C ALA A 239 -5.89 -34.16 34.07
N TYR A 240 -5.22 -33.07 34.44
CA TYR A 240 -4.66 -32.88 35.79
C TYR A 240 -5.75 -32.84 36.87
N GLU A 241 -6.81 -32.10 36.69
CA GLU A 241 -7.90 -32.00 37.65
C GLU A 241 -8.58 -33.34 37.86
N LYS A 242 -8.77 -34.14 36.80
CA LYS A 242 -9.32 -35.47 36.87
C LYS A 242 -8.36 -36.44 37.63
N SER A 243 -7.05 -36.37 37.40
CA SER A 243 -6.07 -37.18 38.10
C SER A 243 -5.97 -36.78 39.57
N ARG A 244 -5.97 -35.50 39.88
CA ARG A 244 -6.01 -34.96 41.25
C ARG A 244 -7.24 -35.45 42.01
N GLN A 245 -8.42 -35.44 41.36
CA GLN A 245 -9.66 -35.91 41.98
C GLN A 245 -9.63 -37.42 42.27
N LYS A 246 -9.04 -38.21 41.36
CA LYS A 246 -8.85 -39.65 41.56
C LYS A 246 -7.91 -39.92 42.75
N TYR A 247 -6.77 -39.20 42.81
CA TYR A 247 -5.84 -39.33 43.94
C TYR A 247 -6.50 -38.98 45.26
N ALA A 248 -7.19 -37.79 45.32
CA ALA A 248 -7.84 -37.35 46.55
C ALA A 248 -8.94 -38.32 47.01
N SER A 249 -9.83 -38.76 46.10
CA SER A 249 -10.89 -39.69 46.45
C SER A 249 -10.37 -41.07 46.92
N PHE A 250 -9.27 -41.55 46.36
CA PHE A 250 -8.64 -42.82 46.81
C PHE A 250 -7.95 -42.63 48.15
N ALA A 251 -7.25 -41.53 48.38
CA ALA A 251 -6.62 -41.20 49.67
C ALA A 251 -7.64 -41.10 50.81
N ASP A 252 -8.75 -40.36 50.55
CA ASP A 252 -9.82 -40.17 51.55
C ASP A 252 -10.53 -41.49 51.92
N ALA A 253 -10.82 -42.32 50.90
CA ALA A 253 -11.52 -43.62 51.11
C ALA A 253 -10.66 -44.67 51.84
N ASN A 254 -9.33 -44.54 51.86
CA ASN A 254 -8.39 -45.53 52.39
C ASN A 254 -7.41 -44.94 53.42
N SER A 255 -7.79 -43.88 54.12
CA SER A 255 -6.89 -43.18 55.06
C SER A 255 -6.40 -44.01 56.22
N GLU A 256 -7.12 -45.09 56.63
CA GLU A 256 -6.77 -45.99 57.73
C GLU A 256 -6.12 -47.31 57.28
N VAL A 257 -5.92 -47.52 55.96
CA VAL A 257 -5.46 -48.81 55.42
C VAL A 257 -3.94 -48.83 55.33
N VAL A 258 -3.27 -49.72 56.08
CA VAL A 258 -1.79 -49.84 56.13
C VAL A 258 -1.27 -50.95 55.17
N LEU A 259 -2.09 -51.52 54.31
CA LEU A 259 -1.66 -52.59 53.41
C LEU A 259 -0.73 -52.05 52.28
N MET A 260 0.37 -52.73 52.05
CA MET A 260 1.39 -52.37 51.06
C MET A 260 0.81 -52.18 49.64
N SER A 261 -0.20 -52.96 49.25
CA SER A 261 -0.87 -52.79 47.96
C SER A 261 -1.64 -51.50 47.82
N TYR A 262 -2.18 -50.94 48.91
CA TYR A 262 -2.85 -49.65 48.89
C TYR A 262 -1.83 -48.49 48.81
N GLN A 263 -0.69 -48.62 49.52
CA GLN A 263 0.39 -47.63 49.45
C GLN A 263 0.97 -47.55 48.04
N SER A 264 1.24 -48.71 47.41
CA SER A 264 1.71 -48.75 46.02
C SER A 264 0.70 -48.09 45.05
N LYS A 265 -0.60 -48.37 45.27
CA LYS A 265 -1.65 -47.74 44.45
C LYS A 265 -1.77 -46.24 44.65
N LEU A 266 -1.59 -45.77 45.89
CA LEU A 266 -1.58 -44.34 46.21
C LEU A 266 -0.41 -43.64 45.52
N GLU A 267 0.77 -44.23 45.57
CA GLU A 267 2.00 -43.75 44.89
C GLU A 267 1.83 -43.71 43.37
N ASP A 268 1.21 -44.73 42.75
CA ASP A 268 0.90 -44.73 41.32
C ASP A 268 -0.02 -43.55 40.93
N LEU A 269 -1.06 -43.27 41.74
CA LEU A 269 -1.98 -42.16 41.48
C LEU A 269 -1.33 -40.81 41.73
N GLU A 270 -0.45 -40.68 42.70
CA GLU A 270 0.35 -39.49 42.94
C GLU A 270 1.31 -39.20 41.78
N ASN A 271 2.01 -40.24 41.32
CA ASN A 271 2.90 -40.12 40.15
C ASN A 271 2.13 -39.73 38.87
N ASP A 272 0.92 -40.31 38.64
CA ASP A 272 0.09 -39.91 37.49
C ASP A 272 -0.38 -38.43 37.64
N MET A 273 -0.79 -38.05 38.83
CA MET A 273 -1.17 -36.64 39.10
C MET A 273 0.01 -35.68 38.85
N GLN A 274 1.21 -36.03 39.36
CA GLN A 274 2.41 -35.21 39.18
C GLN A 274 2.83 -35.12 37.69
N LEU A 275 2.72 -36.21 36.94
CA LEU A 275 2.97 -36.25 35.49
C LEU A 275 1.99 -35.29 34.75
N LYS A 276 0.69 -35.34 35.09
CA LYS A 276 -0.33 -34.45 34.51
C LYS A 276 -0.12 -32.99 34.89
N PHE A 277 0.30 -32.73 36.13
CA PHE A 277 0.65 -31.37 36.59
C PHE A 277 1.83 -30.81 35.81
N ASN A 278 2.89 -31.60 35.61
CA ASN A 278 4.05 -31.16 34.83
C ASN A 278 3.67 -30.84 33.39
N ASN A 279 2.82 -31.66 32.75
CA ASN A 279 2.31 -31.40 31.41
C ASN A 279 1.48 -30.14 31.37
N TYR A 280 0.56 -29.93 32.33
CA TYR A 280 -0.22 -28.67 32.44
C TYR A 280 0.69 -27.44 32.62
N SER A 281 1.72 -27.52 33.48
CA SER A 281 2.67 -26.45 33.69
C SER A 281 3.45 -26.11 32.43
N GLN A 282 3.90 -27.09 31.67
CA GLN A 282 4.61 -26.89 30.39
C GLN A 282 3.71 -26.27 29.35
N THR A 283 2.45 -26.72 29.21
CA THR A 283 1.50 -26.15 28.26
C THR A 283 1.10 -24.71 28.63
N ALA A 284 1.01 -24.40 29.93
CA ALA A 284 0.78 -23.04 30.41
C ALA A 284 1.93 -22.10 30.02
N GLN A 285 3.18 -22.56 30.11
CA GLN A 285 4.34 -21.78 29.64
C GLN A 285 4.30 -21.58 28.11
N GLN A 286 3.82 -22.58 27.34
CA GLN A 286 3.65 -22.43 25.89
C GLN A 286 2.63 -21.36 25.53
N VAL A 287 1.52 -21.27 26.27
CA VAL A 287 0.52 -20.19 26.10
C VAL A 287 1.16 -18.83 26.33
N GLN A 288 1.95 -18.66 27.39
CA GLN A 288 2.64 -17.41 27.66
C GLN A 288 3.63 -17.03 26.54
N LYS A 289 4.42 -18.00 26.04
CA LYS A 289 5.33 -17.80 24.90
C LYS A 289 4.59 -17.41 23.63
N ALA A 290 3.47 -18.07 23.33
CA ALA A 290 2.65 -17.73 22.16
C ALA A 290 2.03 -16.33 22.28
N GLN A 291 1.66 -15.91 23.49
CA GLN A 291 1.12 -14.58 23.77
C GLN A 291 2.20 -13.48 23.63
N ALA A 292 3.42 -13.74 24.13
CA ALA A 292 4.56 -12.84 23.94
C ALA A 292 4.92 -12.68 22.46
N LYS A 293 4.85 -13.75 21.66
CA LYS A 293 5.12 -13.72 20.22
C LYS A 293 4.14 -12.80 19.46
N ILE A 294 2.88 -12.68 19.87
CA ILE A 294 1.94 -11.75 19.27
C ILE A 294 2.36 -10.30 19.58
N GLN A 295 2.80 -10.01 20.79
CA GLN A 295 3.28 -8.66 21.18
C GLN A 295 4.56 -8.29 20.44
N GLU A 296 5.50 -9.23 20.29
CA GLU A 296 6.74 -9.03 19.54
C GLU A 296 6.50 -8.68 18.07
N ASN A 297 5.44 -9.23 17.46
CA ASN A 297 5.07 -8.94 16.08
C ASN A 297 4.26 -7.63 15.89
N THR A 298 4.07 -6.85 16.95
CA THR A 298 3.32 -5.59 16.98
C THR A 298 4.13 -4.52 17.73
N PRO A 299 4.38 -3.30 17.17
CA PRO A 299 3.93 -2.74 15.88
C PRO A 299 4.79 -3.15 14.68
N ALA A 300 4.26 -2.90 13.45
CA ALA A 300 4.97 -3.22 12.22
C ALA A 300 5.99 -2.15 11.80
N PHE A 301 5.79 -0.90 12.21
CA PHE A 301 6.65 0.25 11.89
C PHE A 301 6.42 1.43 12.84
N THR A 302 7.44 2.27 12.95
CA THR A 302 7.42 3.53 13.71
C THR A 302 7.18 4.71 12.77
N VAL A 303 6.35 5.67 13.18
CA VAL A 303 6.06 6.88 12.40
C VAL A 303 7.16 7.91 12.62
N ILE A 304 7.93 8.24 11.57
CA ILE A 304 8.93 9.31 11.61
C ILE A 304 8.25 10.67 11.42
N GLN A 305 7.33 10.74 10.43
CA GLN A 305 6.60 11.97 10.12
C GLN A 305 5.12 11.67 9.86
N ASN A 306 4.25 12.36 10.59
CA ASN A 306 2.81 12.31 10.37
C ASN A 306 2.38 13.16 9.17
N ALA A 307 1.18 12.86 8.64
CA ALA A 307 0.57 13.66 7.59
C ALA A 307 0.41 15.12 8.00
N THR A 308 0.80 16.03 7.11
CA THR A 308 0.62 17.47 7.29
C THR A 308 -0.21 18.03 6.15
N VAL A 309 -1.01 19.07 6.44
CA VAL A 309 -1.79 19.75 5.40
C VAL A 309 -0.85 20.57 4.53
N PRO A 310 -0.72 20.28 3.22
CA PRO A 310 0.19 20.97 2.33
C PRO A 310 -0.29 22.41 2.07
N LEU A 311 0.62 23.37 2.20
CA LEU A 311 0.34 24.79 1.94
C LEU A 311 0.42 25.15 0.45
N LYS A 312 1.22 24.41 -0.33
CA LYS A 312 1.42 24.63 -1.76
C LYS A 312 0.85 23.49 -2.57
N SER A 313 0.29 23.79 -3.74
CA SER A 313 -0.13 22.76 -4.68
C SER A 313 1.10 22.03 -5.27
N SER A 314 1.00 20.72 -5.42
CA SER A 314 1.99 19.88 -6.10
C SER A 314 1.81 19.85 -7.61
N SER A 315 0.67 20.36 -8.12
CA SER A 315 0.42 20.49 -9.56
C SER A 315 1.34 21.51 -10.20
N MET A 316 1.70 21.29 -11.46
CA MET A 316 2.51 22.20 -12.26
C MET A 316 1.87 23.61 -12.31
N PRO A 317 2.65 24.70 -12.14
CA PRO A 317 2.13 26.06 -12.26
C PRO A 317 1.50 26.31 -13.64
N ARG A 318 0.33 26.95 -13.67
CA ARG A 318 -0.38 27.26 -14.91
C ARG A 318 0.48 28.02 -15.91
N THR A 319 1.30 28.96 -15.42
CA THR A 319 2.23 29.76 -16.25
C THR A 319 3.26 28.87 -16.95
N LEU A 320 3.82 27.88 -16.25
CA LEU A 320 4.80 26.96 -16.83
C LEU A 320 4.16 26.09 -17.91
N MET A 321 2.92 25.68 -17.71
CA MET A 321 2.16 24.90 -18.70
C MET A 321 1.96 25.70 -19.99
N VAL A 322 1.54 26.97 -19.91
CA VAL A 322 1.38 27.85 -21.07
C VAL A 322 2.71 28.04 -21.81
N ILE A 323 3.82 28.22 -21.07
CA ILE A 323 5.16 28.34 -21.68
C ILE A 323 5.53 27.07 -22.46
N ILE A 324 5.24 25.89 -21.91
CA ILE A 324 5.49 24.62 -22.61
C ILE A 324 4.68 24.54 -23.91
N PHE A 325 3.40 24.92 -23.89
CA PHE A 325 2.57 24.93 -25.11
C PHE A 325 3.07 25.93 -26.15
N VAL A 326 3.52 27.12 -25.75
CA VAL A 326 4.17 28.10 -26.64
C VAL A 326 5.42 27.49 -27.28
N PHE A 327 6.27 26.80 -26.50
CA PHE A 327 7.46 26.15 -27.01
C PHE A 327 7.14 25.02 -28.00
N VAL A 328 6.12 24.22 -27.72
CA VAL A 328 5.58 23.22 -28.66
C VAL A 328 5.07 23.87 -29.95
N GLY A 329 4.43 25.04 -29.86
CA GLY A 329 3.98 25.81 -31.01
C GLY A 329 5.15 26.25 -31.93
N VAL A 330 6.27 26.68 -31.34
CA VAL A 330 7.48 27.03 -32.09
C VAL A 330 8.08 25.80 -32.80
N ILE A 331 8.11 24.64 -32.11
CA ILE A 331 8.58 23.40 -32.73
C ILE A 331 7.65 22.95 -33.87
N ALA A 332 6.35 23.06 -33.69
CA ALA A 332 5.37 22.71 -34.70
C ALA A 332 5.50 23.60 -35.97
N ASP A 333 5.72 24.91 -35.79
CA ASP A 333 6.01 25.83 -36.90
C ASP A 333 7.31 25.45 -37.63
N ALA A 334 8.38 25.14 -36.90
CA ALA A 334 9.64 24.69 -37.51
C ALA A 334 9.48 23.39 -38.34
N LEU A 335 8.70 22.43 -37.84
CA LEU A 335 8.38 21.19 -38.58
C LEU A 335 7.52 21.48 -39.81
N TRP A 336 6.54 22.39 -39.70
CA TRP A 336 5.70 22.81 -40.82
C TRP A 336 6.50 23.46 -41.94
N VAL A 337 7.41 24.36 -41.61
CA VAL A 337 8.33 25.02 -42.57
C VAL A 337 9.23 23.98 -43.25
N LEU A 338 9.70 22.95 -42.53
CA LEU A 338 10.47 21.82 -43.10
C LEU A 338 9.68 21.04 -44.14
N VAL A 339 8.45 20.65 -43.77
CA VAL A 339 7.54 19.88 -44.66
C VAL A 339 7.24 20.69 -45.93
N LEU A 340 6.88 21.97 -45.78
CA LEU A 340 6.65 22.85 -46.91
C LEU A 340 7.89 23.03 -47.79
N SER A 341 9.10 23.18 -47.18
CA SER A 341 10.34 23.34 -47.94
C SER A 341 10.70 22.09 -48.75
N GLN A 342 10.31 20.88 -48.26
CA GLN A 342 10.47 19.60 -49.00
C GLN A 342 9.42 19.42 -50.08
N ALA A 343 8.16 19.81 -49.81
CA ALA A 343 7.05 19.68 -50.76
C ALA A 343 7.19 20.64 -51.96
N PHE A 344 7.61 21.91 -51.72
CA PHE A 344 7.80 22.92 -52.75
C PHE A 344 9.21 22.95 -53.35
N GLY A 345 10.22 22.36 -52.71
CA GLY A 345 11.58 22.25 -53.23
C GLY A 345 11.74 21.22 -54.36
N LYS A 346 10.73 20.43 -54.68
CA LYS A 346 10.71 19.47 -55.81
C LYS A 346 10.14 20.07 -57.14
N LYS A 347 9.82 21.35 -57.18
CA LYS A 347 9.31 22.04 -58.39
C LYS A 347 10.33 23.09 -58.90
N LYS A 348 11.60 22.78 -59.00
CA LYS A 348 12.52 23.50 -59.89
C LYS A 348 13.52 22.50 -60.50
#